data_1fc287d94c2332f4a09a45d21ee5c77d
#
_entry.id   1fc287d94c2332f4a09a45d21ee5c77d
#
_cell.length_a   1.000
_cell.length_b   1.000
_cell.length_c   1.000
_cell.angle_alpha   90.00
_cell.angle_beta   90.00
_cell.angle_gamma   90.00
#
_symmetry.space_group_name_H-M   'P 1'
#
loop_
_entity.id
_entity.type
_entity.pdbx_description
1 polymer ?
#
loop_
_entity_poly.entity_id
_entity_poly.type
_entity_poly.pdbx_seq_one_letter_code
_entity_poly.pdbx_strand_id
1 'polypeptide(L)'
;MLIVVLSLVVALAVSTVMTIRYRRKYTTVVKEVADLRQQVAQLPQDKPSQVPVPQSRKNKLSDPASMNDEELFLYLREGILKEQLFLSPNFGRSDVVNHFHITKNRVSAAFSKGSSHSSVSDFIRECRLEHARQLMISEPQMSLVDVAANSGFIHATTFSTDFKARYGLTPTQFREQSFKQ
;
A
#
# COMPACT_ATOMS: atom_id res chain seq x y z
N MET A 1 -0.01 -36.47 29.96
CA MET A 1 -0.97 -35.41 30.29
C MET A 1 -0.28 -34.12 30.79
N LEU A 2 0.62 -34.19 31.76
CA LEU A 2 1.27 -32.99 32.36
C LEU A 2 2.04 -32.14 31.36
N ILE A 3 2.77 -32.73 30.40
CA ILE A 3 3.59 -32.06 29.39
C ILE A 3 2.70 -31.25 28.40
N VAL A 4 1.53 -31.78 28.03
CA VAL A 4 0.62 -31.12 27.11
C VAL A 4 -0.03 -29.89 27.77
N VAL A 5 -0.36 -30.00 29.06
CA VAL A 5 -0.91 -28.86 29.82
C VAL A 5 0.14 -27.77 29.98
N LEU A 6 1.41 -28.12 30.25
CA LEU A 6 2.51 -27.19 30.39
C LEU A 6 2.80 -26.43 29.07
N SER A 7 2.76 -27.13 27.92
CA SER A 7 2.94 -26.51 26.62
C SER A 7 1.82 -25.54 26.26
N LEU A 8 0.57 -25.85 26.62
CA LEU A 8 -0.57 -24.96 26.41
C LEU A 8 -0.49 -23.68 27.26
N VAL A 9 -0.04 -23.80 28.52
CA VAL A 9 0.14 -22.65 29.42
C VAL A 9 1.26 -21.73 28.91
N VAL A 10 2.38 -22.30 28.44
CA VAL A 10 3.46 -21.53 27.84
C VAL A 10 3.02 -20.81 26.56
N ALA A 11 2.28 -21.47 25.68
CA ALA A 11 1.74 -20.87 24.46
C ALA A 11 0.78 -19.71 24.76
N LEU A 12 -0.09 -19.86 25.76
CA LEU A 12 -1.00 -18.80 26.23
C LEU A 12 -0.22 -17.61 26.83
N ALA A 13 0.82 -17.87 27.62
CA ALA A 13 1.66 -16.83 28.21
C ALA A 13 2.43 -16.05 27.13
N VAL A 14 2.96 -16.73 26.10
CA VAL A 14 3.65 -16.08 24.97
C VAL A 14 2.67 -15.23 24.15
N SER A 15 1.46 -15.73 23.91
CA SER A 15 0.41 -15.00 23.19
C SER A 15 -0.01 -13.73 23.94
N THR A 16 -0.20 -13.80 25.25
CA THR A 16 -0.56 -12.63 26.07
C THR A 16 0.54 -11.59 26.14
N VAL A 17 1.81 -12.01 26.28
CA VAL A 17 2.97 -11.11 26.27
C VAL A 17 3.10 -10.42 24.91
N MET A 18 2.88 -11.14 23.81
CA MET A 18 2.94 -10.58 22.47
C MET A 18 1.83 -9.55 22.24
N THR A 19 0.61 -9.84 22.71
CA THR A 19 -0.53 -8.90 22.63
C THR A 19 -0.30 -7.63 23.44
N ILE A 20 0.32 -7.75 24.62
CA ILE A 20 0.66 -6.60 25.48
C ILE A 20 1.77 -5.74 24.85
N ARG A 21 2.81 -6.38 24.25
CA ARG A 21 3.87 -5.65 23.52
C ARG A 21 3.33 -4.93 22.30
N TYR A 22 2.40 -5.53 21.57
CA TYR A 22 1.75 -4.93 20.40
C TYR A 22 0.88 -3.73 20.83
N ARG A 23 0.09 -3.87 21.88
CA ARG A 23 -0.71 -2.75 22.43
C ARG A 23 0.16 -1.59 22.92
N ARG A 24 1.30 -1.86 23.58
CA ARG A 24 2.21 -0.78 24.04
C ARG A 24 2.84 0.00 22.90
N LYS A 25 3.25 -0.65 21.78
CA LYS A 25 3.72 0.07 20.58
C LYS A 25 2.63 0.93 19.94
N TYR A 26 1.40 0.43 19.87
CA TYR A 26 0.27 1.18 19.31
C TYR A 26 -0.10 2.42 20.17
N THR A 27 -0.10 2.27 21.49
CA THR A 27 -0.43 3.39 22.39
C THR A 27 0.63 4.48 22.38
N THR A 28 1.91 4.16 22.15
CA THR A 28 2.97 5.17 22.03
C THR A 28 2.81 6.00 20.76
N VAL A 29 2.58 5.35 19.63
CA VAL A 29 2.36 6.05 18.34
C VAL A 29 1.09 6.90 18.35
N VAL A 30 0.01 6.40 18.96
CA VAL A 30 -1.25 7.18 19.09
C VAL A 30 -1.07 8.41 19.98
N LYS A 31 -0.28 8.31 21.07
CA LYS A 31 0.04 9.46 21.91
C LYS A 31 0.90 10.49 21.18
N GLU A 32 1.92 10.05 20.46
CA GLU A 32 2.81 10.93 19.68
C GLU A 32 2.05 11.69 18.59
N VAL A 33 1.11 11.03 17.89
CA VAL A 33 0.22 11.67 16.92
C VAL A 33 -0.75 12.66 17.59
N ALA A 34 -1.23 12.36 18.79
CA ALA A 34 -2.09 13.27 19.55
C ALA A 34 -1.32 14.53 20.03
N ASP A 35 -0.08 14.36 20.51
CA ASP A 35 0.80 15.46 20.91
C ASP A 35 1.19 16.35 19.73
N LEU A 36 1.52 15.78 18.58
CA LEU A 36 1.80 16.52 17.36
C LEU A 36 0.58 17.32 16.88
N ARG A 37 -0.63 16.76 16.99
CA ARG A 37 -1.87 17.49 16.68
C ARG A 37 -2.10 18.67 17.64
N GLN A 38 -1.79 18.50 18.92
CA GLN A 38 -1.90 19.59 19.90
C GLN A 38 -0.85 20.69 19.65
N GLN A 39 0.38 20.34 19.29
CA GLN A 39 1.43 21.30 18.93
C GLN A 39 1.06 22.11 17.67
N VAL A 40 0.49 21.47 16.64
CA VAL A 40 0.00 22.14 15.43
C VAL A 40 -1.18 23.08 15.76
N ALA A 41 -2.04 22.72 16.70
CA ALA A 41 -3.17 23.57 17.13
C ALA A 41 -2.74 24.79 17.96
N GLN A 42 -1.53 24.77 18.54
CA GLN A 42 -0.99 25.86 19.38
C GLN A 42 -0.07 26.81 18.60
N LEU A 43 0.19 26.58 17.31
CA LEU A 43 0.91 27.53 16.48
C LEU A 43 0.10 28.82 16.34
N PRO A 44 0.70 30.02 16.55
CA PRO A 44 0.00 31.28 16.42
C PRO A 44 -0.61 31.38 15.02
N GLN A 45 -1.92 31.55 14.95
CA GLN A 45 -2.61 31.87 13.70
C GLN A 45 -2.33 33.34 13.37
N ASP A 46 -1.13 33.61 12.86
CA ASP A 46 -0.86 34.91 12.26
C ASP A 46 -1.78 35.11 11.05
N LYS A 47 -2.41 36.27 11.02
CA LYS A 47 -3.35 36.71 9.98
C LYS A 47 -2.78 36.42 8.58
N PRO A 48 -3.58 35.92 7.65
CA PRO A 48 -3.09 35.59 6.31
C PRO A 48 -2.69 36.87 5.59
N SER A 49 -1.39 37.09 5.45
CA SER A 49 -0.86 37.90 4.34
C SER A 49 -1.34 37.25 3.06
N GLN A 50 -1.99 38.02 2.19
CA GLN A 50 -2.54 37.60 0.92
C GLN A 50 -1.41 37.21 -0.05
N VAL A 51 -0.86 36.03 0.14
CA VAL A 51 -0.24 35.27 -0.94
C VAL A 51 -1.41 34.52 -1.59
N PRO A 52 -1.58 34.55 -2.92
CA PRO A 52 -2.61 33.74 -3.57
C PRO A 52 -2.27 32.29 -3.39
N VAL A 53 -2.73 31.71 -2.28
CA VAL A 53 -2.77 30.25 -2.12
C VAL A 53 -3.77 29.77 -3.17
N PRO A 54 -3.42 28.82 -4.04
CA PRO A 54 -4.40 28.19 -4.91
C PRO A 54 -5.52 27.68 -4.02
N GLN A 55 -6.68 28.28 -4.15
CA GLN A 55 -7.85 27.99 -3.31
C GLN A 55 -8.05 26.50 -3.23
N SER A 56 -7.95 25.98 -2.00
CA SER A 56 -8.43 24.69 -1.57
C SER A 56 -9.44 24.12 -2.58
N ARG A 57 -9.03 23.08 -3.30
CA ARG A 57 -9.93 22.22 -4.05
C ARG A 57 -10.86 21.56 -3.03
N LYS A 58 -11.93 22.28 -2.67
CA LYS A 58 -13.11 21.64 -2.11
C LYS A 58 -13.47 20.52 -3.08
N ASN A 59 -13.57 19.31 -2.57
CA ASN A 59 -14.05 18.11 -3.22
C ASN A 59 -15.35 18.37 -4.04
N LYS A 60 -15.20 19.02 -5.17
CA LYS A 60 -16.11 18.85 -6.27
C LYS A 60 -15.58 17.55 -6.91
N LEU A 61 -16.32 16.48 -6.77
CA LEU A 61 -16.12 15.24 -7.53
C LEU A 61 -16.17 15.66 -9.00
N SER A 62 -15.02 16.07 -9.53
CA SER A 62 -14.91 16.55 -10.91
C SER A 62 -15.21 15.34 -11.76
N ASP A 63 -16.13 15.50 -12.71
CA ASP A 63 -16.43 14.46 -13.69
C ASP A 63 -15.10 13.95 -14.28
N PRO A 64 -14.79 12.65 -14.18
CA PRO A 64 -13.56 12.10 -14.73
C PRO A 64 -13.34 12.46 -16.21
N ALA A 65 -14.40 12.78 -16.95
CA ALA A 65 -14.32 13.23 -18.33
C ALA A 65 -13.64 14.62 -18.50
N SER A 66 -13.67 15.48 -17.46
CA SER A 66 -13.11 16.84 -17.49
C SER A 66 -11.71 16.95 -16.88
N MET A 67 -11.19 15.89 -16.26
CA MET A 67 -9.86 15.85 -15.64
C MET A 67 -8.76 15.90 -16.70
N ASN A 68 -7.64 16.57 -16.40
CA ASN A 68 -6.41 16.41 -17.19
C ASN A 68 -5.76 15.03 -16.93
N ASP A 69 -4.70 14.68 -17.66
CA ASP A 69 -4.10 13.34 -17.57
C ASP A 69 -3.52 13.06 -16.17
N GLU A 70 -2.93 14.04 -15.49
CA GLU A 70 -2.37 13.91 -14.15
C GLU A 70 -3.48 13.75 -13.09
N GLU A 71 -4.50 14.60 -13.14
CA GLU A 71 -5.68 14.50 -12.24
C GLU A 71 -6.39 13.17 -12.41
N LEU A 72 -6.55 12.72 -13.64
CA LEU A 72 -7.16 11.44 -13.96
C LEU A 72 -6.31 10.27 -13.43
N PHE A 73 -4.98 10.34 -13.57
CA PHE A 73 -4.10 9.33 -12.98
C PHE A 73 -4.27 9.25 -11.46
N LEU A 74 -4.29 10.40 -10.76
CA LEU A 74 -4.46 10.42 -9.30
C LEU A 74 -5.82 9.83 -8.89
N TYR A 75 -6.88 10.15 -9.61
CA TYR A 75 -8.22 9.59 -9.38
C TYR A 75 -8.24 8.06 -9.55
N LEU A 76 -7.69 7.56 -10.67
CA LEU A 76 -7.61 6.12 -10.94
C LEU A 76 -6.73 5.39 -9.93
N ARG A 77 -5.58 5.97 -9.59
CA ARG A 77 -4.66 5.45 -8.58
C ARG A 77 -5.34 5.29 -7.22
N GLU A 78 -6.05 6.33 -6.77
CA GLU A 78 -6.76 6.30 -5.48
C GLU A 78 -7.82 5.18 -5.46
N GLY A 79 -8.63 5.04 -6.50
CA GLY A 79 -9.64 3.99 -6.60
C GLY A 79 -9.01 2.58 -6.61
N ILE A 80 -7.97 2.37 -7.43
CA ILE A 80 -7.27 1.07 -7.53
C ILE A 80 -6.66 0.67 -6.18
N LEU A 81 -6.05 1.62 -5.46
CA LEU A 81 -5.43 1.34 -4.16
C LEU A 81 -6.46 1.14 -3.05
N LYS A 82 -7.47 1.98 -2.98
CA LYS A 82 -8.53 1.92 -1.96
C LYS A 82 -9.32 0.63 -2.02
N GLU A 83 -9.66 0.18 -3.21
CA GLU A 83 -10.42 -1.05 -3.43
C GLU A 83 -9.52 -2.29 -3.59
N GLN A 84 -8.20 -2.11 -3.52
CA GLN A 84 -7.19 -3.17 -3.68
C GLN A 84 -7.37 -3.98 -4.98
N LEU A 85 -7.83 -3.35 -6.05
CA LEU A 85 -8.15 -4.01 -7.32
C LEU A 85 -6.93 -4.73 -7.93
N PHE A 86 -5.72 -4.24 -7.64
CA PHE A 86 -4.46 -4.82 -8.10
C PHE A 86 -4.20 -6.24 -7.57
N LEU A 87 -4.89 -6.67 -6.48
CA LEU A 87 -4.76 -8.02 -5.93
C LEU A 87 -5.46 -9.08 -6.79
N SER A 88 -6.40 -8.68 -7.65
CA SER A 88 -7.00 -9.61 -8.61
C SER A 88 -5.95 -9.97 -9.69
N PRO A 89 -5.60 -11.27 -9.87
CA PRO A 89 -4.51 -11.68 -10.77
C PRO A 89 -4.66 -11.22 -12.20
N ASN A 90 -5.90 -11.17 -12.71
CA ASN A 90 -6.23 -10.78 -14.08
C ASN A 90 -6.54 -9.29 -14.25
N PHE A 91 -6.49 -8.49 -13.16
CA PHE A 91 -6.80 -7.07 -13.24
C PHE A 91 -5.80 -6.33 -14.12
N GLY A 92 -6.31 -5.62 -15.11
CA GLY A 92 -5.51 -4.91 -16.11
C GLY A 92 -6.23 -3.71 -16.70
N ARG A 93 -5.70 -3.18 -17.81
CA ARG A 93 -6.24 -1.96 -18.43
C ARG A 93 -7.72 -2.06 -18.80
N SER A 94 -8.18 -3.20 -19.30
CA SER A 94 -9.59 -3.38 -19.67
C SER A 94 -10.51 -3.27 -18.45
N ASP A 95 -10.06 -3.80 -17.31
CA ASP A 95 -10.81 -3.74 -16.07
C ASP A 95 -10.87 -2.31 -15.52
N VAL A 96 -9.77 -1.55 -15.62
CA VAL A 96 -9.76 -0.12 -15.27
C VAL A 96 -10.76 0.65 -16.15
N VAL A 97 -10.79 0.41 -17.47
CA VAL A 97 -11.74 1.01 -18.40
C VAL A 97 -13.19 0.73 -17.98
N ASN A 98 -13.49 -0.54 -17.71
CA ASN A 98 -14.83 -0.99 -17.35
C ASN A 98 -15.26 -0.51 -15.95
N HIS A 99 -14.35 -0.59 -14.97
CA HIS A 99 -14.64 -0.24 -13.58
C HIS A 99 -14.88 1.26 -13.39
N PHE A 100 -14.05 2.10 -14.03
CA PHE A 100 -14.14 3.56 -13.89
C PHE A 100 -14.96 4.24 -15.01
N HIS A 101 -15.49 3.48 -15.97
CA HIS A 101 -16.27 3.98 -17.11
C HIS A 101 -15.54 5.05 -17.93
N ILE A 102 -14.21 4.90 -18.09
CA ILE A 102 -13.35 5.85 -18.81
C ILE A 102 -12.81 5.19 -20.08
N THR A 103 -12.71 5.95 -21.16
CA THR A 103 -12.25 5.41 -22.45
C THR A 103 -10.80 4.91 -22.38
N LYS A 104 -10.50 3.86 -23.14
CA LYS A 104 -9.18 3.22 -23.22
C LYS A 104 -8.04 4.21 -23.49
N ASN A 105 -8.29 5.18 -24.37
CA ASN A 105 -7.28 6.17 -24.72
C ASN A 105 -6.96 7.12 -23.56
N ARG A 106 -7.98 7.56 -22.83
CA ARG A 106 -7.82 8.40 -21.66
C ARG A 106 -7.09 7.67 -20.52
N VAL A 107 -7.48 6.42 -20.24
CA VAL A 107 -6.77 5.58 -19.26
C VAL A 107 -5.30 5.44 -19.66
N SER A 108 -5.01 5.13 -20.92
CA SER A 108 -3.62 5.00 -21.38
C SER A 108 -2.83 6.30 -21.27
N ALA A 109 -3.44 7.44 -21.62
CA ALA A 109 -2.79 8.76 -21.51
C ALA A 109 -2.53 9.15 -20.05
N ALA A 110 -3.48 8.90 -19.14
CA ALA A 110 -3.32 9.17 -17.71
C ALA A 110 -2.09 8.45 -17.12
N PHE A 111 -1.87 7.18 -17.46
CA PHE A 111 -0.71 6.45 -16.96
C PHE A 111 0.60 6.81 -17.68
N SER A 112 0.60 7.04 -18.99
CA SER A 112 1.82 7.30 -19.75
C SER A 112 2.28 8.76 -19.73
N LYS A 113 1.36 9.72 -19.55
CA LYS A 113 1.66 11.15 -19.58
C LYS A 113 1.41 11.83 -18.23
N GLY A 114 0.41 11.36 -17.47
CA GLY A 114 0.03 11.90 -16.17
C GLY A 114 0.83 11.31 -15.00
N SER A 115 1.70 10.33 -15.24
CA SER A 115 2.50 9.68 -14.20
C SER A 115 3.90 9.30 -14.67
N SER A 116 4.73 8.78 -13.75
CA SER A 116 6.04 8.20 -14.05
C SER A 116 5.98 6.76 -14.59
N HIS A 117 4.78 6.16 -14.69
CA HIS A 117 4.61 4.79 -15.16
C HIS A 117 4.45 4.75 -16.67
N SER A 118 5.01 3.72 -17.30
CA SER A 118 4.90 3.54 -18.76
C SER A 118 3.50 3.05 -19.18
N SER A 119 2.79 2.38 -18.29
CA SER A 119 1.47 1.78 -18.57
C SER A 119 0.69 1.42 -17.30
N VAL A 120 -0.60 1.11 -17.48
CA VAL A 120 -1.46 0.54 -16.40
C VAL A 120 -0.84 -0.73 -15.81
N SER A 121 -0.34 -1.63 -16.65
CA SER A 121 0.26 -2.90 -16.21
C SER A 121 1.52 -2.68 -15.38
N ASP A 122 2.30 -1.65 -15.70
CA ASP A 122 3.50 -1.26 -14.97
C ASP A 122 3.14 -0.76 -13.56
N PHE A 123 2.16 0.13 -13.48
CA PHE A 123 1.63 0.60 -12.21
C PHE A 123 1.07 -0.52 -11.33
N ILE A 124 0.23 -1.41 -11.90
CA ILE A 124 -0.36 -2.55 -11.17
C ILE A 124 0.75 -3.47 -10.64
N ARG A 125 1.76 -3.75 -11.45
CA ARG A 125 2.92 -4.55 -11.04
C ARG A 125 3.66 -3.91 -9.88
N GLU A 126 3.87 -2.61 -9.88
CA GLU A 126 4.51 -1.90 -8.78
C GLU A 126 3.66 -1.98 -7.49
N CYS A 127 2.34 -1.80 -7.57
CA CYS A 127 1.43 -1.97 -6.43
C CYS A 127 1.52 -3.39 -5.83
N ARG A 128 1.53 -4.43 -6.69
CA ARG A 128 1.67 -5.82 -6.25
C ARG A 128 3.01 -6.10 -5.56
N LEU A 129 4.10 -5.56 -6.10
CA LEU A 129 5.43 -5.72 -5.54
C LEU A 129 5.55 -5.04 -4.17
N GLU A 130 4.99 -3.84 -4.03
CA GLU A 130 4.98 -3.12 -2.75
C GLU A 130 4.12 -3.85 -1.71
N HIS A 131 2.95 -4.36 -2.10
CA HIS A 131 2.11 -5.19 -1.23
C HIS A 131 2.85 -6.47 -0.79
N ALA A 132 3.51 -7.17 -1.71
CA ALA A 132 4.30 -8.35 -1.41
C ALA A 132 5.46 -8.04 -0.43
N ARG A 133 6.13 -6.89 -0.61
CA ARG A 133 7.18 -6.43 0.29
C ARG A 133 6.66 -6.23 1.71
N GLN A 134 5.51 -5.55 1.85
CA GLN A 134 4.87 -5.33 3.15
C GLN A 134 4.43 -6.65 3.79
N LEU A 135 3.83 -7.54 2.99
CA LEU A 135 3.36 -8.85 3.45
C LEU A 135 4.51 -9.73 3.97
N MET A 136 5.68 -9.71 3.30
CA MET A 136 6.87 -10.43 3.79
C MET A 136 7.40 -9.90 5.12
N ILE A 137 7.18 -8.62 5.43
CA ILE A 137 7.59 -8.01 6.72
C ILE A 137 6.55 -8.33 7.80
N SER A 138 5.25 -8.22 7.49
CA SER A 138 4.18 -8.45 8.47
C SER A 138 3.97 -9.93 8.79
N GLU A 139 4.18 -10.81 7.79
CA GLU A 139 3.94 -12.25 7.87
C GLU A 139 5.22 -13.05 7.54
N PRO A 140 6.22 -13.06 8.43
CA PRO A 140 7.54 -13.65 8.16
C PRO A 140 7.50 -15.14 7.83
N GLN A 141 6.51 -15.86 8.35
CA GLN A 141 6.37 -17.30 8.19
C GLN A 141 5.58 -17.70 6.93
N MET A 142 4.95 -16.75 6.26
CA MET A 142 4.19 -17.03 5.03
C MET A 142 5.15 -17.51 3.93
N SER A 143 4.77 -18.56 3.20
CA SER A 143 5.59 -19.04 2.08
C SER A 143 5.69 -17.97 0.97
N LEU A 144 6.80 -17.96 0.22
CA LEU A 144 6.95 -17.01 -0.90
C LEU A 144 5.95 -17.26 -2.03
N VAL A 145 5.44 -18.47 -2.15
CA VAL A 145 4.35 -18.81 -3.08
C VAL A 145 3.06 -18.15 -2.65
N ASP A 146 2.73 -18.22 -1.35
CA ASP A 146 1.55 -17.59 -0.80
C ASP A 146 1.66 -16.06 -0.82
N VAL A 147 2.85 -15.50 -0.54
CA VAL A 147 3.10 -14.06 -0.70
C VAL A 147 2.82 -13.61 -2.14
N ALA A 148 3.31 -14.35 -3.14
CA ALA A 148 3.05 -14.04 -4.55
C ALA A 148 1.56 -14.09 -4.86
N ALA A 149 0.87 -15.16 -4.47
CA ALA A 149 -0.56 -15.35 -4.72
C ALA A 149 -1.41 -14.26 -4.04
N ASN A 150 -1.15 -13.98 -2.76
CA ASN A 150 -1.86 -12.93 -2.00
C ASN A 150 -1.56 -11.51 -2.48
N SER A 151 -0.50 -11.33 -3.26
CA SER A 151 -0.15 -10.06 -3.90
C SER A 151 -0.63 -9.95 -5.35
N GLY A 152 -1.46 -10.89 -5.82
CA GLY A 152 -2.07 -10.86 -7.14
C GLY A 152 -1.17 -11.37 -8.29
N PHE A 153 -0.05 -12.05 -7.99
CA PHE A 153 0.75 -12.71 -9.01
C PHE A 153 0.20 -14.10 -9.33
N ILE A 154 0.06 -14.42 -10.61
CA ILE A 154 -0.36 -15.75 -11.08
C ILE A 154 0.75 -16.79 -10.85
N HIS A 155 2.01 -16.38 -11.09
CA HIS A 155 3.16 -17.26 -11.00
C HIS A 155 4.22 -16.69 -10.04
N ALA A 156 4.68 -17.51 -9.10
CA ALA A 156 5.73 -17.15 -8.15
C ALA A 156 7.08 -16.85 -8.85
N THR A 157 7.33 -17.42 -10.02
CA THR A 157 8.51 -17.14 -10.84
C THR A 157 8.50 -15.71 -11.37
N THR A 158 7.36 -15.24 -11.87
CA THR A 158 7.18 -13.86 -12.33
C THR A 158 7.36 -12.89 -11.16
N PHE A 159 6.74 -13.16 -10.00
CA PHE A 159 6.95 -12.39 -8.78
C PHE A 159 8.43 -12.27 -8.43
N SER A 160 9.16 -13.39 -8.39
CA SER A 160 10.58 -13.40 -8.01
C SER A 160 11.46 -12.60 -8.98
N THR A 161 11.18 -12.69 -10.27
CA THR A 161 11.91 -11.96 -11.31
C THR A 161 11.64 -10.44 -11.19
N ASP A 162 10.37 -10.05 -11.11
CA ASP A 162 9.97 -8.65 -11.01
C ASP A 162 10.43 -8.02 -9.70
N PHE A 163 10.37 -8.77 -8.60
CA PHE A 163 10.86 -8.31 -7.28
C PHE A 163 12.36 -8.03 -7.32
N LYS A 164 13.15 -8.95 -7.88
CA LYS A 164 14.60 -8.74 -8.03
C LYS A 164 14.91 -7.56 -8.93
N ALA A 165 14.19 -7.40 -10.03
CA ALA A 165 14.36 -6.26 -10.94
C ALA A 165 14.07 -4.92 -10.23
N ARG A 166 13.06 -4.87 -9.37
CA ARG A 166 12.64 -3.65 -8.67
C ARG A 166 13.51 -3.30 -7.46
N TYR A 167 13.90 -4.29 -6.67
CA TYR A 167 14.58 -4.09 -5.38
C TYR A 167 16.04 -4.51 -5.35
N GLY A 168 16.56 -5.10 -6.45
CA GLY A 168 17.95 -5.59 -6.53
C GLY A 168 18.23 -6.90 -5.78
N LEU A 169 17.25 -7.39 -5.01
CA LEU A 169 17.36 -8.59 -4.18
C LEU A 169 16.24 -9.57 -4.55
N THR A 170 16.53 -10.87 -4.45
CA THR A 170 15.46 -11.87 -4.54
C THR A 170 14.54 -11.78 -3.31
N PRO A 171 13.28 -12.23 -3.39
CA PRO A 171 12.38 -12.28 -2.23
C PRO A 171 12.97 -13.00 -1.02
N THR A 172 13.72 -14.08 -1.25
CA THR A 172 14.42 -14.83 -0.20
C THR A 172 15.49 -13.97 0.48
N GLN A 173 16.36 -13.34 -0.31
CA GLN A 173 17.42 -12.46 0.20
C GLN A 173 16.84 -11.26 0.96
N PHE A 174 15.75 -10.67 0.43
CA PHE A 174 15.06 -9.56 1.11
C PHE A 174 14.54 -10.00 2.47
N ARG A 175 13.89 -11.16 2.56
CA ARG A 175 13.40 -11.72 3.82
C ARG A 175 14.52 -11.95 4.82
N GLU A 176 15.61 -12.59 4.41
CA GLU A 176 16.76 -12.86 5.27
C GLU A 176 17.40 -11.59 5.85
N GLN A 177 17.49 -10.53 5.04
CA GLN A 177 18.03 -9.24 5.49
C GLN A 177 17.09 -8.52 6.46
N SER A 178 15.77 -8.57 6.23
CA SER A 178 14.77 -7.91 7.07
C SER A 178 14.70 -8.46 8.50
N PHE A 179 15.19 -9.69 8.75
CA PHE A 179 15.17 -10.34 10.06
C PHE A 179 16.54 -10.47 10.73
N LYS A 180 17.61 -10.00 10.08
CA LYS A 180 18.96 -9.94 10.67
C LYS A 180 19.22 -8.64 11.44
N GLN A 181 18.28 -7.69 11.42
CA GLN A 181 18.31 -6.45 12.19
C GLN A 181 17.44 -6.59 13.45
#